data_415c97bd56eb8dad87b42b2dad20c279
#
_entry.id   415c97bd56eb8dad87b42b2dad20c279
#
_cell.length_a   1.000
_cell.length_b   1.000
_cell.length_c   1.000
_cell.angle_alpha   90.00
_cell.angle_beta   90.00
_cell.angle_gamma   90.00
#
_symmetry.space_group_name_H-M   'P 1'
#
loop_
_entity.id
_entity.type
_entity.pdbx_description
1 polymer ?
#
loop_
_entity_poly.entity_id
_entity_poly.type
_entity_poly.pdbx_seq_one_letter_code
_entity_poly.pdbx_strand_id
1 'polypeptide(L)'
;MTYKDGELDGKRIWWYENGQKKTEGTYKNGKRNEKWTWWQENGQKESEGTYKDGELNGKSTNWYENGQKHLEGIYKDGKLNGKSTVWNENGQKHVEGTRKDGKLNGKSTAWYENGQKESEGTYKDGELIEKIEWDEDGDLIDYE
;
A
#
# COMPACT_ATOMS: atom_id res chain seq x y z
N MET A 1 25.75 1.03 -15.60
CA MET A 1 24.84 -0.15 -15.52
C MET A 1 25.70 -1.34 -15.14
N THR A 2 25.39 -1.99 -14.02
CA THR A 2 26.19 -3.10 -13.50
C THR A 2 25.51 -4.41 -13.84
N TYR A 3 26.25 -5.36 -14.38
CA TYR A 3 25.76 -6.70 -14.70
C TYR A 3 26.65 -7.73 -14.00
N LYS A 4 26.04 -8.81 -13.55
CA LYS A 4 26.74 -9.95 -13.00
C LYS A 4 26.20 -11.18 -13.73
N ASP A 5 27.08 -11.99 -14.29
CA ASP A 5 26.75 -13.19 -15.05
C ASP A 5 25.70 -12.94 -16.15
N GLY A 6 25.74 -11.74 -16.79
CA GLY A 6 24.80 -11.34 -17.84
C GLY A 6 23.46 -10.79 -17.34
N GLU A 7 23.21 -10.77 -16.03
CA GLU A 7 22.00 -10.25 -15.42
C GLU A 7 22.23 -8.90 -14.74
N LEU A 8 21.18 -8.07 -14.66
CA LEU A 8 21.23 -6.79 -13.95
C LEU A 8 21.53 -7.02 -12.47
N ASP A 9 22.54 -6.32 -11.97
CA ASP A 9 22.96 -6.40 -10.58
C ASP A 9 23.37 -5.02 -10.09
N GLY A 10 22.93 -4.64 -8.88
CA GLY A 10 23.28 -3.38 -8.24
C GLY A 10 22.25 -2.27 -8.44
N LYS A 11 22.61 -1.09 -7.96
CA LYS A 11 21.75 0.09 -7.92
C LYS A 11 21.54 0.70 -9.31
N ARG A 12 20.30 1.13 -9.56
CA ARG A 12 19.94 1.80 -10.80
C ARG A 12 19.04 2.99 -10.51
N ILE A 13 19.31 4.11 -11.24
CA ILE A 13 18.55 5.36 -11.11
C ILE A 13 18.15 5.81 -12.52
N TRP A 14 16.89 6.23 -12.66
CA TRP A 14 16.38 6.90 -13.87
C TRP A 14 15.97 8.31 -13.50
N TRP A 15 16.12 9.25 -14.41
CA TRP A 15 15.76 10.65 -14.23
C TRP A 15 14.76 11.10 -15.28
N TYR A 16 13.92 12.07 -14.89
CA TYR A 16 13.12 12.85 -15.82
C TYR A 16 14.02 13.83 -16.57
N GLU A 17 13.52 14.39 -17.69
CA GLU A 17 14.23 15.41 -18.48
C GLU A 17 14.54 16.67 -17.65
N ASN A 18 13.72 16.99 -16.63
CA ASN A 18 13.93 18.13 -15.74
C ASN A 18 15.04 17.92 -14.69
N GLY A 19 15.72 16.77 -14.70
CA GLY A 19 16.81 16.45 -13.77
C GLY A 19 16.36 15.82 -12.44
N GLN A 20 15.07 15.72 -12.18
CA GLN A 20 14.53 15.05 -11.00
C GLN A 20 14.61 13.52 -11.17
N LYS A 21 14.81 12.80 -10.06
CA LYS A 21 14.76 11.35 -10.08
C LYS A 21 13.36 10.88 -10.46
N LYS A 22 13.29 9.88 -11.31
CA LYS A 22 12.07 9.19 -11.72
C LYS A 22 11.89 7.89 -10.95
N THR A 23 12.93 7.06 -10.92
CA THR A 23 12.92 5.76 -10.29
C THR A 23 14.30 5.43 -9.74
N GLU A 24 14.34 4.81 -8.57
CA GLU A 24 15.59 4.34 -7.95
C GLU A 24 15.34 2.99 -7.29
N GLY A 25 16.25 2.05 -7.51
CA GLY A 25 16.16 0.74 -6.88
C GLY A 25 17.40 -0.11 -7.13
N THR A 26 17.41 -1.29 -6.55
CA THR A 26 18.50 -2.24 -6.65
C THR A 26 18.01 -3.51 -7.33
N TYR A 27 18.82 -4.02 -8.25
CA TYR A 27 18.64 -5.33 -8.87
C TYR A 27 19.60 -6.34 -8.25
N LYS A 28 19.15 -7.57 -8.13
CA LYS A 28 19.95 -8.72 -7.76
C LYS A 28 19.53 -9.89 -8.64
N ASN A 29 20.50 -10.45 -9.38
CA ASN A 29 20.23 -11.54 -10.31
C ASN A 29 19.08 -11.24 -11.29
N GLY A 30 19.07 -9.99 -11.85
CA GLY A 30 18.05 -9.56 -12.80
C GLY A 30 16.70 -9.20 -12.21
N LYS A 31 16.51 -9.34 -10.90
CA LYS A 31 15.22 -9.09 -10.22
C LYS A 31 15.31 -7.91 -9.26
N ARG A 32 14.20 -7.20 -9.09
CA ARG A 32 14.10 -6.14 -8.08
C ARG A 32 14.36 -6.73 -6.70
N ASN A 33 15.19 -6.03 -5.94
CA ASN A 33 15.57 -6.42 -4.59
C ASN A 33 15.69 -5.18 -3.71
N GLU A 34 15.30 -5.29 -2.44
CA GLU A 34 15.30 -4.19 -1.50
C GLU A 34 14.33 -3.09 -1.87
N LYS A 35 14.60 -1.86 -1.47
CA LYS A 35 13.70 -0.71 -1.62
C LYS A 35 13.72 -0.15 -3.04
N TRP A 36 12.54 0.04 -3.59
CA TRP A 36 12.31 0.73 -4.86
C TRP A 36 11.44 1.95 -4.63
N THR A 37 11.82 3.07 -5.22
CA THR A 37 11.10 4.34 -5.08
C THR A 37 10.82 4.93 -6.46
N TRP A 38 9.62 5.44 -6.64
CA TRP A 38 9.17 6.17 -7.84
C TRP A 38 8.75 7.57 -7.41
N TRP A 39 9.12 8.57 -8.20
CA TRP A 39 8.81 9.97 -7.97
C TRP A 39 8.02 10.55 -9.12
N GLN A 40 7.23 11.59 -8.84
CA GLN A 40 6.58 12.43 -9.83
C GLN A 40 7.60 13.45 -10.37
N GLU A 41 7.26 14.10 -11.50
CA GLU A 41 8.12 15.14 -12.10
C GLU A 41 8.36 16.33 -11.17
N ASN A 42 7.44 16.59 -10.21
CA ASN A 42 7.57 17.65 -9.21
C ASN A 42 8.53 17.30 -8.05
N GLY A 43 9.13 16.11 -8.05
CA GLY A 43 10.04 15.65 -7.00
C GLY A 43 9.39 14.96 -5.81
N GLN A 44 8.05 14.89 -5.76
CA GLN A 44 7.34 14.19 -4.71
C GLN A 44 7.29 12.69 -4.98
N LYS A 45 7.31 11.88 -3.94
CA LYS A 45 7.18 10.41 -4.09
C LYS A 45 5.81 10.06 -4.62
N GLU A 46 5.77 9.14 -5.56
CA GLU A 46 4.56 8.52 -6.09
C GLU A 46 4.31 7.17 -5.43
N SER A 47 5.33 6.33 -5.36
CA SER A 47 5.25 5.03 -4.72
C SER A 47 6.60 4.55 -4.21
N GLU A 48 6.55 3.67 -3.23
CA GLU A 48 7.73 3.06 -2.63
C GLU A 48 7.37 1.66 -2.14
N GLY A 49 8.22 0.68 -2.43
CA GLY A 49 8.00 -0.68 -1.99
C GLY A 49 9.30 -1.43 -1.75
N THR A 50 9.23 -2.46 -0.92
CA THR A 50 10.35 -3.35 -0.64
C THR A 50 10.14 -4.66 -1.38
N TYR A 51 11.16 -5.09 -2.11
CA TYR A 51 11.14 -6.25 -2.97
C TYR A 51 12.13 -7.32 -2.52
N LYS A 52 11.79 -8.56 -2.78
CA LYS A 52 12.66 -9.72 -2.64
C LYS A 52 12.40 -10.64 -3.81
N ASP A 53 13.46 -10.96 -4.57
CA ASP A 53 13.39 -11.82 -5.75
C ASP A 53 12.30 -11.40 -6.76
N GLY A 54 12.13 -10.08 -6.94
CA GLY A 54 11.19 -9.50 -7.90
C GLY A 54 9.77 -9.30 -7.37
N GLU A 55 9.45 -9.80 -6.19
CA GLU A 55 8.12 -9.68 -5.57
C GLU A 55 8.12 -8.70 -4.40
N LEU A 56 7.00 -8.01 -4.18
CA LEU A 56 6.81 -7.19 -3.00
C LEU A 56 6.92 -8.05 -1.74
N ASN A 57 7.80 -7.65 -0.85
CA ASN A 57 8.03 -8.34 0.42
C ASN A 57 8.43 -7.32 1.48
N GLY A 58 7.46 -6.88 2.25
CA GLY A 58 7.56 -5.79 3.21
C GLY A 58 6.55 -4.71 2.94
N LYS A 59 6.84 -3.50 3.39
CA LYS A 59 5.95 -2.35 3.28
C LYS A 59 5.94 -1.75 1.87
N SER A 60 4.73 -1.46 1.36
CA SER A 60 4.53 -0.70 0.12
C SER A 60 3.62 0.49 0.40
N THR A 61 4.00 1.67 -0.10
CA THR A 61 3.26 2.91 0.10
C THR A 61 3.07 3.64 -1.22
N ASN A 62 1.87 4.14 -1.47
CA ASN A 62 1.54 5.01 -2.59
C ASN A 62 1.04 6.35 -2.04
N TRP A 63 1.31 7.43 -2.76
CA TRP A 63 0.90 8.79 -2.38
C TRP A 63 0.05 9.42 -3.48
N TYR A 64 -0.88 10.28 -3.06
CA TYR A 64 -1.60 11.18 -3.97
C TYR A 64 -0.66 12.28 -4.48
N GLU A 65 -1.06 12.98 -5.54
CA GLU A 65 -0.31 14.13 -6.08
C GLU A 65 -0.11 15.24 -5.06
N ASN A 66 -1.03 15.38 -4.08
CA ASN A 66 -0.93 16.38 -3.01
C ASN A 66 0.07 16.03 -1.90
N GLY A 67 0.76 14.88 -2.01
CA GLY A 67 1.75 14.43 -1.03
C GLY A 67 1.19 13.61 0.14
N GLN A 68 -0.14 13.49 0.25
CA GLN A 68 -0.78 12.66 1.27
C GLN A 68 -0.68 11.18 0.87
N LYS A 69 -0.59 10.30 1.87
CA LYS A 69 -0.65 8.86 1.62
C LYS A 69 -1.99 8.47 1.02
N HIS A 70 -1.96 7.59 0.04
CA HIS A 70 -3.13 7.00 -0.58
C HIS A 70 -3.35 5.57 -0.10
N LEU A 71 -2.33 4.73 -0.20
CA LEU A 71 -2.39 3.32 0.12
C LEU A 71 -1.09 2.89 0.80
N GLU A 72 -1.20 2.10 1.85
CA GLU A 72 -0.06 1.47 2.49
C GLU A 72 -0.43 0.06 2.90
N GLY A 73 0.40 -0.91 2.57
CA GLY A 73 0.17 -2.30 2.90
C GLY A 73 1.46 -3.04 3.20
N ILE A 74 1.33 -4.14 3.93
CA ILE A 74 2.43 -5.05 4.23
C ILE A 74 2.26 -6.28 3.33
N TYR A 75 3.32 -6.60 2.61
CA TYR A 75 3.35 -7.71 1.65
C TYR A 75 4.30 -8.81 2.10
N LYS A 76 3.98 -10.02 1.73
CA LYS A 76 4.84 -11.19 1.87
C LYS A 76 4.66 -12.05 0.62
N ASP A 77 5.79 -12.33 -0.05
CA ASP A 77 5.81 -13.14 -1.29
C ASP A 77 4.78 -12.65 -2.33
N GLY A 78 4.70 -11.31 -2.51
CA GLY A 78 3.82 -10.68 -3.50
C GLY A 78 2.37 -10.50 -3.09
N LYS A 79 1.96 -11.00 -1.93
CA LYS A 79 0.58 -10.91 -1.43
C LYS A 79 0.48 -10.03 -0.19
N LEU A 80 -0.62 -9.32 -0.04
CA LEU A 80 -0.92 -8.57 1.19
C LEU A 80 -0.97 -9.55 2.37
N ASN A 81 -0.16 -9.29 3.36
CA ASN A 81 -0.06 -10.11 4.57
C ASN A 81 0.27 -9.22 5.77
N GLY A 82 -0.75 -8.75 6.45
CA GLY A 82 -0.68 -7.78 7.53
C GLY A 82 -1.64 -6.63 7.30
N LYS A 83 -1.37 -5.50 7.92
CA LYS A 83 -2.22 -4.31 7.88
C LYS A 83 -2.16 -3.61 6.51
N SER A 84 -3.32 -3.23 6.01
CA SER A 84 -3.48 -2.43 4.79
C SER A 84 -4.39 -1.25 5.10
N THR A 85 -3.97 -0.05 4.69
CA THR A 85 -4.71 1.19 4.95
C THR A 85 -4.86 1.99 3.66
N VAL A 86 -6.07 2.48 3.40
CA VAL A 86 -6.38 3.41 2.31
C VAL A 86 -6.84 4.72 2.92
N TRP A 87 -6.29 5.84 2.44
CA TRP A 87 -6.66 7.20 2.87
C TRP A 87 -7.35 7.96 1.75
N ASN A 88 -8.20 8.90 2.12
CA ASN A 88 -8.74 9.90 1.22
C ASN A 88 -7.70 10.98 0.91
N GLU A 89 -7.92 11.78 -0.12
CA GLU A 89 -7.03 12.87 -0.50
C GLU A 89 -6.86 13.94 0.60
N ASN A 90 -7.82 14.03 1.53
CA ASN A 90 -7.76 14.96 2.68
C ASN A 90 -6.90 14.44 3.85
N GLY A 91 -6.30 13.25 3.71
CA GLY A 91 -5.44 12.64 4.74
C GLY A 91 -6.18 11.79 5.76
N GLN A 92 -7.51 11.71 5.71
CA GLN A 92 -8.29 10.86 6.61
C GLN A 92 -8.34 9.42 6.09
N LYS A 93 -8.36 8.46 7.01
CA LYS A 93 -8.51 7.06 6.65
C LYS A 93 -9.86 6.80 6.00
N HIS A 94 -9.87 5.99 4.96
CA HIS A 94 -11.07 5.53 4.28
C HIS A 94 -11.38 4.08 4.68
N VAL A 95 -10.40 3.19 4.57
CA VAL A 95 -10.52 1.77 4.94
C VAL A 95 -9.21 1.29 5.54
N GLU A 96 -9.30 0.46 6.57
CA GLU A 96 -8.13 -0.21 7.15
C GLU A 96 -8.52 -1.64 7.52
N GLY A 97 -7.69 -2.59 7.14
CA GLY A 97 -7.95 -4.00 7.42
C GLY A 97 -6.68 -4.81 7.53
N THR A 98 -6.82 -6.02 8.08
CA THR A 98 -5.73 -6.97 8.19
C THR A 98 -5.96 -8.10 7.21
N ARG A 99 -4.90 -8.48 6.50
CA ARG A 99 -4.94 -9.56 5.50
C ARG A 99 -3.94 -10.65 5.84
N LYS A 100 -4.27 -11.84 5.40
CA LYS A 100 -3.40 -13.02 5.45
C LYS A 100 -3.47 -13.70 4.09
N ASP A 101 -2.32 -13.87 3.46
CA ASP A 101 -2.22 -14.47 2.13
C ASP A 101 -3.16 -13.83 1.09
N GLY A 102 -3.30 -12.49 1.16
CA GLY A 102 -4.14 -11.70 0.25
C GLY A 102 -5.61 -11.60 0.61
N LYS A 103 -6.08 -12.36 1.58
CA LYS A 103 -7.49 -12.38 2.02
C LYS A 103 -7.68 -11.62 3.32
N LEU A 104 -8.83 -10.96 3.46
CA LEU A 104 -9.20 -10.32 4.73
C LEU A 104 -9.23 -11.38 5.83
N ASN A 105 -8.53 -11.13 6.91
CA ASN A 105 -8.45 -12.01 8.06
C ASN A 105 -8.22 -11.18 9.32
N GLY A 106 -9.25 -11.06 10.14
CA GLY A 106 -9.28 -10.17 11.28
C GLY A 106 -10.21 -8.98 11.04
N LYS A 107 -9.93 -7.87 11.69
CA LYS A 107 -10.78 -6.67 11.69
C LYS A 107 -10.55 -5.81 10.46
N SER A 108 -11.65 -5.32 9.87
CA SER A 108 -11.62 -4.29 8.83
C SER A 108 -12.56 -3.16 9.22
N THR A 109 -12.09 -1.92 9.09
CA THR A 109 -12.85 -0.71 9.48
C THR A 109 -12.92 0.23 8.28
N ALA A 110 -14.10 0.77 8.02
CA ALA A 110 -14.32 1.82 7.02
C ALA A 110 -14.84 3.09 7.71
N TRP A 111 -14.50 4.24 7.13
CA TRP A 111 -14.89 5.58 7.64
C TRP A 111 -15.56 6.40 6.56
N TYR A 112 -16.53 7.20 6.96
CA TYR A 112 -17.10 8.26 6.13
C TYR A 112 -16.09 9.40 5.93
N GLU A 113 -16.31 10.25 4.95
CA GLU A 113 -15.47 11.43 4.69
C GLU A 113 -15.41 12.40 5.89
N ASN A 114 -16.45 12.43 6.73
CA ASN A 114 -16.49 13.25 7.93
C ASN A 114 -15.64 12.71 9.09
N GLY A 115 -14.98 11.55 8.92
CA GLY A 115 -14.13 10.92 9.93
C GLY A 115 -14.85 9.97 10.88
N GLN A 116 -16.18 9.88 10.81
CA GLN A 116 -16.97 8.93 11.60
C GLN A 116 -16.82 7.51 11.02
N LYS A 117 -16.85 6.50 11.90
CA LYS A 117 -16.85 5.11 11.43
C LYS A 117 -18.14 4.83 10.65
N GLU A 118 -17.99 4.19 9.50
CA GLU A 118 -19.09 3.69 8.68
C GLU A 118 -19.38 2.23 9.02
N SER A 119 -18.35 1.40 9.09
CA SER A 119 -18.52 -0.02 9.38
C SER A 119 -17.28 -0.62 10.02
N GLU A 120 -17.49 -1.70 10.73
CA GLU A 120 -16.45 -2.52 11.31
C GLU A 120 -16.82 -3.98 11.15
N GLY A 121 -16.01 -4.73 10.43
CA GLY A 121 -16.25 -6.14 10.17
C GLY A 121 -15.13 -7.02 10.68
N THR A 122 -15.47 -8.25 11.07
CA THR A 122 -14.51 -9.29 11.41
C THR A 122 -14.57 -10.36 10.33
N TYR A 123 -13.40 -10.70 9.79
CA TYR A 123 -13.25 -11.65 8.69
C TYR A 123 -12.36 -12.81 9.10
N LYS A 124 -12.62 -13.97 8.51
CA LYS A 124 -11.77 -15.15 8.61
C LYS A 124 -11.66 -15.79 7.23
N ASP A 125 -10.43 -15.91 6.74
CA ASP A 125 -10.11 -16.48 5.44
C ASP A 125 -10.93 -15.86 4.28
N GLY A 126 -11.18 -14.54 4.36
CA GLY A 126 -11.95 -13.78 3.37
C GLY A 126 -13.45 -13.77 3.60
N GLU A 127 -13.97 -14.53 4.55
CA GLU A 127 -15.40 -14.58 4.85
C GLU A 127 -15.77 -13.65 6.01
N LEU A 128 -16.86 -12.90 5.83
CA LEU A 128 -17.41 -12.01 6.85
C LEU A 128 -18.08 -12.84 7.96
N ILE A 129 -17.62 -12.66 9.20
CA ILE A 129 -18.19 -13.33 10.39
C ILE A 129 -19.17 -12.43 11.11
N GLU A 130 -18.80 -11.15 11.29
CA GLU A 130 -19.58 -10.18 12.04
C GLU A 130 -19.38 -8.80 11.44
N LYS A 131 -20.42 -7.97 11.43
CA LYS A 131 -20.38 -6.60 10.93
C LYS A 131 -21.22 -5.68 11.81
N ILE A 132 -20.67 -4.51 12.10
CA ILE A 132 -21.37 -3.40 12.78
C ILE A 132 -21.31 -2.20 11.83
N GLU A 133 -22.42 -1.48 11.71
CA GLU A 133 -22.51 -0.30 10.85
C GLU A 133 -23.07 0.90 11.62
N TRP A 134 -22.60 2.09 11.25
CA TRP A 134 -23.05 3.37 11.79
C TRP A 134 -23.42 4.30 10.64
N ASP A 135 -24.35 5.22 10.91
CA ASP A 135 -24.67 6.28 9.95
C ASP A 135 -23.66 7.44 10.03
N GLU A 136 -23.82 8.46 9.17
CA GLU A 136 -22.92 9.62 9.11
C GLU A 136 -22.93 10.47 10.38
N ASP A 137 -23.97 10.38 11.20
CA ASP A 137 -24.08 11.07 12.48
C ASP A 137 -23.44 10.29 13.63
N GLY A 138 -22.99 9.04 13.35
CA GLY A 138 -22.35 8.17 14.32
C GLY A 138 -23.32 7.28 15.09
N ASP A 139 -24.58 7.24 14.69
CA ASP A 139 -25.59 6.40 15.32
C ASP A 139 -25.52 4.97 14.74
N LEU A 140 -25.66 4.00 15.64
CA LEU A 140 -25.65 2.57 15.27
C LEU A 140 -26.84 2.26 14.37
N ILE A 141 -26.57 1.62 13.24
CA ILE A 141 -27.61 1.11 12.35
C ILE A 141 -28.00 -0.28 12.85
N ASP A 142 -29.24 -0.42 13.27
CA ASP A 142 -29.80 -1.69 13.74
C ASP A 142 -30.62 -2.30 12.61
N TYR A 143 -30.23 -3.46 12.14
CA TYR A 143 -30.98 -4.23 11.16
C TYR A 143 -31.87 -5.22 11.90
N GLU A 144 -33.15 -4.91 11.99
CA GLU A 144 -34.14 -5.86 12.51
C GLU A 144 -34.40 -7.02 11.54
#